data_c3395f6acaacaaa64cab7ffe5620bb39
#
_entry.id   c3395f6acaacaaa64cab7ffe5620bb39
#
_cell.length_a   1.000
_cell.length_b   1.000
_cell.length_c   1.000
_cell.angle_alpha   90.00
_cell.angle_beta   90.00
_cell.angle_gamma   90.00
#
_symmetry.space_group_name_H-M   'P 1'
#
loop_
_entity.id
_entity.type
_entity.pdbx_description
1 polymer ?
#
loop_
_entity_poly.entity_id
_entity_poly.type
_entity_poly.pdbx_seq_one_letter_code
_entity_poly.pdbx_strand_id
1 'polypeptide(L)'
;MYDKLMCFVMALSFSGGAQAAVNPQNRGDNDTDLKRYARTIEVVAGAVSGNSFEISQEMDGVLAMTNNVEDGKMMSWQELATIVGYSFYDFDGDGVNELVIGTNIEPYSNCPGRTMIHAVYTANGGKPECLLHGSSQKTWYYQGNGWFYMTGAESAAHVMSGQYSYINKQLNCEHYWFSTLNEAGDHVYYHSRVETADPRKGSKLNFDIDTYNSNDENNIGQAVWIDLTPFTYLRPITVKQEEGSKVSFSSSQPLKDFRVIKLSGIDFVDGRIIANEGKVLLSTPLKAGQTVNMQMQFMGDLPEYAVSYTDALGERVKMLVTISGMDGSIGLSQY
;
A
#
# COMPACT_ATOMS: atom_id res chain seq x y z
N MET A 1 -48.14 1.08 -32.82
CA MET A 1 -46.97 1.60 -33.57
C MET A 1 -45.96 1.87 -32.51
N TYR A 2 -45.11 0.87 -32.21
CA TYR A 2 -44.13 0.90 -31.13
C TYR A 2 -42.76 1.24 -31.76
N ASP A 3 -42.29 2.43 -31.49
CA ASP A 3 -40.90 2.82 -31.84
C ASP A 3 -39.94 2.13 -30.86
N LYS A 4 -39.18 1.20 -31.39
CA LYS A 4 -38.08 0.56 -30.71
C LYS A 4 -36.90 1.58 -30.64
N LEU A 5 -36.73 2.21 -29.51
CA LEU A 5 -35.51 2.93 -29.22
C LEU A 5 -34.40 1.89 -28.91
N MET A 6 -33.59 1.63 -29.91
CA MET A 6 -32.40 0.79 -29.80
C MET A 6 -31.37 1.55 -28.98
N CYS A 7 -31.21 1.17 -27.72
CA CYS A 7 -30.02 1.53 -26.96
C CYS A 7 -28.81 0.84 -27.57
N PHE A 8 -27.98 1.59 -28.29
CA PHE A 8 -26.65 1.16 -28.72
C PHE A 8 -25.78 1.12 -27.47
N VAL A 9 -25.64 -0.06 -26.89
CA VAL A 9 -24.50 -0.38 -26.04
C VAL A 9 -23.32 -0.50 -26.99
N MET A 10 -22.46 0.53 -27.07
CA MET A 10 -21.14 0.36 -27.67
C MET A 10 -20.31 -0.50 -26.72
N ALA A 11 -20.45 -1.80 -26.84
CA ALA A 11 -19.41 -2.70 -26.44
C ALA A 11 -18.25 -2.48 -27.41
N LEU A 12 -17.26 -1.68 -27.04
CA LEU A 12 -15.97 -1.68 -27.68
C LEU A 12 -15.33 -3.05 -27.36
N SER A 13 -15.71 -4.05 -28.15
CA SER A 13 -14.99 -5.31 -28.18
C SER A 13 -13.61 -5.03 -28.81
N PHE A 14 -12.62 -4.72 -27.99
CA PHE A 14 -11.25 -4.90 -28.38
C PHE A 14 -10.99 -6.40 -28.48
N SER A 15 -11.20 -6.95 -29.66
CA SER A 15 -10.60 -8.24 -30.07
C SER A 15 -9.11 -7.99 -30.37
N GLY A 16 -8.37 -7.68 -29.33
CA GLY A 16 -6.92 -7.71 -29.34
C GLY A 16 -6.52 -9.02 -28.68
N GLY A 17 -5.88 -9.93 -29.46
CA GLY A 17 -5.28 -11.12 -28.90
C GLY A 17 -4.42 -10.74 -27.70
N ALA A 18 -4.41 -11.61 -26.69
CA ALA A 18 -3.51 -11.49 -25.55
C ALA A 18 -2.05 -11.48 -26.04
N GLN A 19 -1.58 -10.32 -26.51
CA GLN A 19 -0.19 -10.00 -26.40
C GLN A 19 0.03 -9.88 -24.91
N ALA A 20 0.84 -10.80 -24.35
CA ALA A 20 1.43 -10.63 -23.05
C ALA A 20 1.91 -9.18 -23.01
N ALA A 21 1.24 -8.35 -22.19
CA ALA A 21 1.63 -6.97 -22.01
C ALA A 21 3.10 -7.03 -21.61
N VAL A 22 3.97 -6.54 -22.48
CA VAL A 22 5.37 -6.32 -22.16
C VAL A 22 5.29 -5.35 -21.00
N ASN A 23 5.55 -5.86 -19.81
CA ASN A 23 5.52 -5.14 -18.56
C ASN A 23 6.43 -3.91 -18.75
N PRO A 24 5.92 -2.67 -18.79
CA PRO A 24 6.75 -1.47 -18.95
C PRO A 24 7.49 -1.13 -17.66
N GLN A 25 7.67 -2.12 -16.78
CA GLN A 25 8.41 -2.00 -15.56
C GLN A 25 9.84 -1.55 -15.83
N ASN A 26 10.21 -0.45 -15.19
CA ASN A 26 11.58 0.05 -15.06
C ASN A 26 12.25 0.55 -16.33
N ARG A 27 11.74 1.62 -16.93
CA ARG A 27 12.56 2.46 -17.82
C ARG A 27 13.24 3.62 -17.11
N GLY A 28 12.87 3.92 -15.84
CA GLY A 28 13.51 4.93 -15.01
C GLY A 28 14.75 4.39 -14.31
N ASP A 29 15.67 5.29 -13.98
CA ASP A 29 16.79 5.03 -13.08
C ASP A 29 16.23 4.86 -11.67
N ASN A 30 16.11 3.63 -11.17
CA ASN A 30 15.59 3.31 -9.83
C ASN A 30 16.23 4.17 -8.73
N ASP A 31 17.52 4.48 -8.85
CA ASP A 31 18.21 5.32 -7.88
C ASP A 31 17.69 6.78 -7.89
N THR A 32 17.34 7.30 -9.05
CA THR A 32 16.76 8.64 -9.20
C THR A 32 15.35 8.68 -8.62
N ASP A 33 14.52 7.68 -8.88
CA ASP A 33 13.15 7.60 -8.37
C ASP A 33 13.13 7.35 -6.87
N LEU A 34 13.98 6.47 -6.36
CA LEU A 34 14.14 6.26 -4.92
C LEU A 34 14.52 7.57 -4.19
N LYS A 35 15.47 8.35 -4.73
CA LYS A 35 15.84 9.65 -4.15
C LYS A 35 14.69 10.65 -4.21
N ARG A 36 13.95 10.67 -5.33
CA ARG A 36 12.82 11.58 -5.54
C ARG A 36 11.70 11.34 -4.53
N TYR A 37 11.38 10.09 -4.26
CA TYR A 37 10.28 9.68 -3.40
C TYR A 37 10.71 9.20 -2.00
N ALA A 38 12.00 9.32 -1.65
CA ALA A 38 12.57 8.79 -0.41
C ALA A 38 11.74 9.16 0.83
N ARG A 39 11.40 10.45 0.97
CA ARG A 39 10.63 10.94 2.11
C ARG A 39 9.24 10.31 2.20
N THR A 40 8.53 10.17 1.07
CA THR A 40 7.21 9.54 1.02
C THR A 40 7.30 8.07 1.40
N ILE A 41 8.28 7.36 0.82
CA ILE A 41 8.54 5.94 1.13
C ILE A 41 8.84 5.75 2.62
N GLU A 42 9.67 6.60 3.23
CA GLU A 42 9.98 6.56 4.67
C GLU A 42 8.75 6.76 5.55
N VAL A 43 7.92 7.75 5.22
CA VAL A 43 6.69 8.04 5.98
C VAL A 43 5.76 6.83 5.94
N VAL A 44 5.51 6.28 4.74
CA VAL A 44 4.64 5.11 4.59
C VAL A 44 5.25 3.87 5.25
N ALA A 45 6.54 3.62 5.05
CA ALA A 45 7.24 2.51 5.72
C ALA A 45 7.17 2.63 7.25
N GLY A 46 7.32 3.85 7.76
CA GLY A 46 7.17 4.16 9.19
C GLY A 46 5.79 3.83 9.71
N ALA A 47 4.75 4.26 9.03
CA ALA A 47 3.36 4.02 9.39
C ALA A 47 3.02 2.52 9.33
N VAL A 48 3.29 1.86 8.20
CA VAL A 48 3.03 0.42 8.00
C VAL A 48 3.72 -0.44 9.06
N SER A 49 4.86 -0.02 9.56
CA SER A 49 5.58 -0.75 10.61
C SER A 49 5.17 -0.36 12.04
N GLY A 50 4.11 0.42 12.19
CA GLY A 50 3.57 0.79 13.50
C GLY A 50 4.41 1.79 14.29
N ASN A 51 5.36 2.49 13.66
CA ASN A 51 6.26 3.41 14.36
C ASN A 51 5.87 4.89 14.20
N SER A 52 4.90 5.21 13.37
CA SER A 52 4.40 6.56 13.20
C SER A 52 2.91 6.58 13.46
N PHE A 53 2.47 7.50 14.35
CA PHE A 53 1.06 7.79 14.57
C PHE A 53 0.58 8.93 13.67
N GLU A 54 1.44 9.48 12.81
CA GLU A 54 1.02 10.46 11.81
C GLU A 54 0.29 9.71 10.68
N ILE A 55 -1.02 9.61 10.85
CA ILE A 55 -1.92 9.11 9.81
C ILE A 55 -2.03 10.21 8.78
N SER A 56 -1.35 10.03 7.65
CA SER A 56 -1.55 10.89 6.49
C SER A 56 -2.72 10.37 5.64
N GLN A 57 -3.30 11.23 4.82
CA GLN A 57 -4.40 10.83 3.92
C GLN A 57 -4.02 9.64 3.02
N GLU A 58 -2.74 9.54 2.67
CA GLU A 58 -2.20 8.46 1.84
C GLU A 58 -2.30 7.09 2.51
N MET A 59 -2.41 7.07 3.84
CA MET A 59 -2.52 5.85 4.63
C MET A 59 -3.94 5.35 4.83
N ASP A 60 -4.97 6.14 4.49
CA ASP A 60 -6.37 5.78 4.73
C ASP A 60 -6.73 4.44 4.08
N GLY A 61 -6.34 4.21 2.83
CA GLY A 61 -6.56 2.95 2.13
C GLY A 61 -5.83 1.77 2.76
N VAL A 62 -4.62 2.00 3.28
CA VAL A 62 -3.82 0.99 3.98
C VAL A 62 -4.42 0.69 5.35
N LEU A 63 -4.87 1.71 6.07
CA LEU A 63 -5.53 1.58 7.37
C LEU A 63 -6.83 0.78 7.28
N ALA A 64 -7.58 0.92 6.17
CA ALA A 64 -8.79 0.15 5.94
C ALA A 64 -8.53 -1.35 5.89
N MET A 65 -7.35 -1.76 5.44
CA MET A 65 -6.98 -3.17 5.38
C MET A 65 -6.76 -3.78 6.76
N THR A 66 -6.39 -2.98 7.77
CA THR A 66 -6.30 -3.47 9.16
C THR A 66 -7.67 -3.88 9.69
N ASN A 67 -8.74 -3.31 9.15
CA ASN A 67 -10.12 -3.62 9.50
C ASN A 67 -10.73 -4.74 8.65
N ASN A 68 -10.04 -5.18 7.58
CA ASN A 68 -10.48 -6.32 6.78
C ASN A 68 -10.24 -7.60 7.57
N VAL A 69 -11.33 -8.18 7.94
CA VAL A 69 -11.43 -9.30 8.85
C VAL A 69 -11.69 -10.55 8.01
N GLU A 70 -10.68 -11.35 7.75
CA GLU A 70 -10.91 -12.77 7.52
C GLU A 70 -11.11 -13.42 8.89
N ASP A 71 -12.22 -14.12 9.08
CA ASP A 71 -12.58 -14.84 10.31
C ASP A 71 -12.63 -14.01 11.60
N GLY A 72 -12.94 -12.72 11.55
CA GLY A 72 -13.05 -11.89 12.75
C GLY A 72 -11.71 -11.44 13.35
N LYS A 73 -10.58 -11.65 12.68
CA LYS A 73 -9.26 -11.18 13.10
C LYS A 73 -8.82 -9.97 12.30
N MET A 74 -8.52 -8.88 12.99
CA MET A 74 -7.82 -7.75 12.38
C MET A 74 -6.40 -8.16 11.99
N MET A 75 -5.96 -7.77 10.81
CA MET A 75 -4.58 -7.95 10.39
C MET A 75 -3.66 -7.09 11.25
N SER A 76 -2.61 -7.67 11.79
CA SER A 76 -1.61 -6.93 12.54
C SER A 76 -0.79 -6.02 11.62
N TRP A 77 -0.19 -4.97 12.18
CA TRP A 77 0.73 -4.11 11.44
C TRP A 77 1.90 -4.87 10.83
N GLN A 78 2.38 -5.93 11.51
CA GLN A 78 3.43 -6.79 11.00
C GLN A 78 2.99 -7.57 9.75
N GLU A 79 1.76 -8.10 9.77
CA GLU A 79 1.18 -8.77 8.59
C GLU A 79 0.97 -7.78 7.46
N LEU A 80 0.42 -6.59 7.76
CA LEU A 80 0.25 -5.53 6.76
C LEU A 80 1.57 -5.16 6.09
N ALA A 81 2.63 -5.01 6.87
CA ALA A 81 3.96 -4.69 6.36
C ALA A 81 4.51 -5.74 5.39
N THR A 82 4.00 -6.97 5.40
CA THR A 82 4.42 -8.02 4.47
C THR A 82 3.70 -7.97 3.13
N ILE A 83 2.51 -7.38 3.07
CA ILE A 83 1.67 -7.35 1.88
C ILE A 83 1.62 -5.99 1.19
N VAL A 84 1.79 -4.90 1.96
CA VAL A 84 1.87 -3.55 1.40
C VAL A 84 3.26 -3.33 0.83
N GLY A 85 3.31 -2.80 -0.37
CA GLY A 85 4.55 -2.52 -1.05
C GLY A 85 4.48 -1.25 -1.90
N TYR A 86 5.58 -0.95 -2.56
CA TYR A 86 5.70 0.15 -3.49
C TYR A 86 6.32 -0.28 -4.81
N SER A 87 6.07 0.49 -5.85
CA SER A 87 6.71 0.36 -7.15
C SER A 87 6.84 1.73 -7.81
N PHE A 88 7.70 1.82 -8.81
CA PHE A 88 7.79 2.96 -9.70
C PHE A 88 7.21 2.58 -11.05
N TYR A 89 6.27 3.36 -11.53
CA TYR A 89 5.53 3.04 -12.73
C TYR A 89 5.19 4.30 -13.52
N ASP A 90 5.55 4.33 -14.78
CA ASP A 90 5.21 5.43 -15.69
C ASP A 90 3.78 5.21 -16.22
N PHE A 91 2.80 5.83 -15.56
CA PHE A 91 1.38 5.62 -15.87
C PHE A 91 0.91 6.38 -17.10
N ASP A 92 1.49 7.54 -17.41
CA ASP A 92 1.08 8.38 -18.54
C ASP A 92 2.04 8.32 -19.74
N GLY A 93 3.15 7.60 -19.61
CA GLY A 93 4.12 7.41 -20.68
C GLY A 93 5.02 8.62 -20.92
N ASP A 94 5.15 9.54 -19.96
CA ASP A 94 5.97 10.75 -20.09
C ASP A 94 7.47 10.50 -19.82
N GLY A 95 7.83 9.28 -19.41
CA GLY A 95 9.19 8.87 -19.07
C GLY A 95 9.61 9.20 -17.65
N VAL A 96 8.71 9.72 -16.83
CA VAL A 96 8.91 9.97 -15.40
C VAL A 96 8.03 9.01 -14.62
N ASN A 97 8.64 8.18 -13.79
CA ASN A 97 7.85 7.23 -13.00
C ASN A 97 7.11 7.94 -11.85
N GLU A 98 5.87 7.52 -11.64
CA GLU A 98 5.11 7.74 -10.42
C GLU A 98 5.50 6.70 -9.38
N LEU A 99 5.37 7.08 -8.09
CA LEU A 99 5.40 6.14 -6.98
C LEU A 99 4.01 5.60 -6.73
N VAL A 100 3.83 4.29 -6.86
CA VAL A 100 2.61 3.60 -6.44
C VAL A 100 2.83 2.89 -5.11
N ILE A 101 1.86 3.01 -4.22
CA ILE A 101 1.77 2.25 -2.97
C ILE A 101 0.52 1.39 -3.06
N GLY A 102 0.66 0.10 -2.82
CA GLY A 102 -0.44 -0.83 -3.01
C GLY A 102 -0.25 -2.16 -2.29
N THR A 103 -1.20 -3.04 -2.53
CA THR A 103 -1.19 -4.42 -2.05
C THR A 103 -1.53 -5.35 -3.20
N ASN A 104 -0.71 -6.39 -3.34
CA ASN A 104 -1.01 -7.48 -4.25
C ASN A 104 -1.92 -8.47 -3.53
N ILE A 105 -3.16 -8.55 -3.99
CA ILE A 105 -4.14 -9.47 -3.45
C ILE A 105 -4.05 -10.76 -4.25
N GLU A 106 -3.64 -11.84 -3.60
CA GLU A 106 -3.80 -13.19 -4.15
C GLU A 106 -5.27 -13.43 -4.46
N PRO A 107 -5.57 -14.11 -5.55
CA PRO A 107 -6.94 -14.22 -6.00
C PRO A 107 -7.78 -15.01 -4.99
N TYR A 108 -8.73 -14.34 -4.36
CA TYR A 108 -9.87 -15.04 -3.80
C TYR A 108 -10.58 -15.75 -4.96
N SER A 109 -10.56 -17.04 -4.93
CA SER A 109 -11.15 -18.09 -5.73
C SER A 109 -11.72 -17.80 -7.14
N ASN A 110 -12.05 -16.58 -7.52
CA ASN A 110 -12.65 -16.24 -8.83
C ASN A 110 -12.05 -15.00 -9.51
N CYS A 111 -11.05 -14.34 -8.91
CA CYS A 111 -10.44 -13.15 -9.48
C CYS A 111 -8.94 -13.36 -9.69
N PRO A 112 -8.40 -13.12 -10.91
CA PRO A 112 -6.95 -13.15 -11.12
C PRO A 112 -6.27 -12.14 -10.19
N GLY A 113 -5.05 -12.44 -9.77
CA GLY A 113 -4.24 -11.57 -8.91
C GLY A 113 -4.19 -10.13 -9.44
N ARG A 114 -4.35 -9.15 -8.56
CA ARG A 114 -4.49 -7.72 -8.90
C ARG A 114 -3.73 -6.90 -7.90
N THR A 115 -3.37 -5.70 -8.30
CA THR A 115 -2.84 -4.70 -7.38
C THR A 115 -3.95 -3.74 -6.97
N MET A 116 -4.28 -3.74 -5.68
CA MET A 116 -5.08 -2.69 -5.04
C MET A 116 -4.17 -1.51 -4.76
N ILE A 117 -4.51 -0.34 -5.27
CA ILE A 117 -3.72 0.88 -5.11
C ILE A 117 -4.22 1.65 -3.89
N HIS A 118 -3.31 1.97 -2.98
CA HIS A 118 -3.57 2.79 -1.81
C HIS A 118 -3.27 4.27 -2.06
N ALA A 119 -2.18 4.54 -2.78
CA ALA A 119 -1.84 5.90 -3.20
C ALA A 119 -0.95 5.88 -4.45
N VAL A 120 -1.03 6.95 -5.22
CA VAL A 120 -0.09 7.25 -6.30
C VAL A 120 0.43 8.68 -6.10
N TYR A 121 1.74 8.84 -6.23
CA TYR A 121 2.41 10.14 -6.17
C TYR A 121 3.08 10.42 -7.49
N THR A 122 2.82 11.59 -8.04
CA THR A 122 3.55 12.11 -9.22
C THR A 122 4.60 13.12 -8.80
N ALA A 123 5.64 13.28 -9.61
CA ALA A 123 6.66 14.29 -9.40
C ALA A 123 6.33 15.55 -10.19
N ASN A 124 5.76 16.55 -9.52
CA ASN A 124 5.51 17.84 -10.10
C ASN A 124 6.59 18.84 -9.66
N GLY A 125 7.36 19.38 -10.61
CA GLY A 125 8.46 20.28 -10.31
C GLY A 125 9.54 19.71 -9.40
N GLY A 126 9.68 18.37 -9.36
CA GLY A 126 10.66 17.65 -8.54
C GLY A 126 10.21 17.36 -7.11
N LYS A 127 8.98 17.72 -6.73
CA LYS A 127 8.38 17.36 -5.43
C LYS A 127 7.30 16.31 -5.65
N PRO A 128 7.25 15.28 -4.78
CA PRO A 128 6.14 14.34 -4.77
C PRO A 128 4.82 15.03 -4.40
N GLU A 129 3.80 14.82 -5.22
CA GLU A 129 2.43 15.27 -4.97
C GLU A 129 1.51 14.05 -5.05
N CYS A 130 0.57 13.91 -4.11
CA CYS A 130 -0.39 12.82 -4.14
C CYS A 130 -1.38 13.05 -5.28
N LEU A 131 -1.40 12.14 -6.24
CA LEU A 131 -2.30 12.15 -7.39
C LEU A 131 -3.66 11.57 -7.03
N LEU A 132 -3.66 10.44 -6.37
CA LEU A 132 -4.84 9.75 -5.84
C LEU A 132 -4.50 8.98 -4.57
N HIS A 133 -5.48 8.80 -3.74
CA HIS A 133 -5.39 7.93 -2.57
C HIS A 133 -6.69 7.15 -2.36
N GLY A 134 -6.56 5.94 -1.83
CA GLY A 134 -7.65 5.14 -1.33
C GLY A 134 -8.12 5.60 0.05
N SER A 135 -9.19 4.98 0.53
CA SER A 135 -9.69 5.13 1.89
C SER A 135 -10.39 3.85 2.32
N SER A 136 -10.90 3.80 3.55
CA SER A 136 -11.78 2.71 3.99
C SER A 136 -13.03 2.55 3.12
N GLN A 137 -13.33 3.53 2.29
CA GLN A 137 -14.53 3.60 1.46
C GLN A 137 -14.23 3.68 -0.04
N LYS A 138 -12.96 3.79 -0.44
CA LYS A 138 -12.53 3.92 -1.84
C LYS A 138 -11.32 3.05 -2.13
N THR A 139 -11.45 2.19 -3.11
CA THR A 139 -10.39 1.32 -3.62
C THR A 139 -10.07 1.68 -5.06
N TRP A 140 -8.79 1.74 -5.39
CA TRP A 140 -8.32 2.07 -6.72
C TRP A 140 -7.61 0.89 -7.37
N TYR A 141 -7.75 0.80 -8.70
CA TYR A 141 -7.10 -0.18 -9.55
C TYR A 141 -6.56 0.50 -10.81
N TYR A 142 -5.44 0.02 -11.32
CA TYR A 142 -4.92 0.45 -12.61
C TYR A 142 -5.31 -0.55 -13.70
N GLN A 143 -5.87 -0.06 -14.80
CA GLN A 143 -6.37 -0.89 -15.91
C GLN A 143 -5.42 -0.89 -17.12
N GLY A 144 -4.27 -0.20 -17.02
CA GLY A 144 -3.34 -0.03 -18.13
C GLY A 144 -3.59 1.25 -18.93
N ASN A 145 -2.58 1.66 -19.72
CA ASN A 145 -2.67 2.78 -20.67
C ASN A 145 -3.18 4.11 -20.06
N GLY A 146 -2.79 4.42 -18.83
CA GLY A 146 -3.22 5.62 -18.12
C GLY A 146 -4.65 5.56 -17.56
N TRP A 147 -5.30 4.41 -17.56
CA TRP A 147 -6.66 4.27 -17.00
C TRP A 147 -6.65 3.74 -15.58
N PHE A 148 -7.41 4.39 -14.73
CA PHE A 148 -7.68 3.97 -13.37
C PHE A 148 -9.16 3.69 -13.17
N TYR A 149 -9.46 2.73 -12.33
CA TYR A 149 -10.80 2.42 -11.87
C TYR A 149 -10.88 2.57 -10.36
N MET A 150 -11.93 3.26 -9.89
CA MET A 150 -12.24 3.42 -8.48
C MET A 150 -13.57 2.75 -8.17
N THR A 151 -13.65 2.06 -7.06
CA THR A 151 -14.90 1.53 -6.52
C THR A 151 -14.98 1.77 -5.03
N GLY A 152 -16.19 1.90 -4.49
CA GLY A 152 -16.39 2.11 -3.08
C GLY A 152 -17.84 2.41 -2.69
N ALA A 153 -18.00 2.77 -1.41
CA ALA A 153 -19.28 3.18 -0.85
C ALA A 153 -19.07 4.18 0.29
N GLU A 154 -19.65 5.35 0.18
CA GLU A 154 -19.64 6.32 1.29
C GLU A 154 -20.60 5.93 2.41
N SER A 155 -21.62 5.15 2.07
CA SER A 155 -22.62 4.58 2.99
C SER A 155 -23.35 3.42 2.33
N ALA A 156 -24.16 2.71 3.09
CA ALA A 156 -25.05 1.69 2.53
C ALA A 156 -26.05 2.26 1.50
N ALA A 157 -26.30 3.57 1.53
CA ALA A 157 -27.18 4.27 0.60
C ALA A 157 -26.48 4.80 -0.65
N HIS A 158 -25.16 4.92 -0.61
CA HIS A 158 -24.37 5.56 -1.66
C HIS A 158 -23.17 4.70 -2.03
N VAL A 159 -23.35 3.83 -3.00
CA VAL A 159 -22.25 3.12 -3.67
C VAL A 159 -21.78 3.94 -4.86
N MET A 160 -20.49 3.83 -5.18
CA MET A 160 -19.87 4.60 -6.24
C MET A 160 -18.77 3.82 -6.94
N SER A 161 -18.62 4.08 -8.22
CA SER A 161 -17.47 3.63 -8.99
C SER A 161 -17.17 4.64 -10.11
N GLY A 162 -15.94 4.60 -10.63
CA GLY A 162 -15.56 5.55 -11.67
C GLY A 162 -14.37 5.08 -12.50
N GLN A 163 -14.33 5.52 -13.75
CA GLN A 163 -13.19 5.40 -14.63
C GLN A 163 -12.53 6.76 -14.82
N TYR A 164 -11.21 6.78 -14.71
CA TYR A 164 -10.41 7.98 -14.76
C TYR A 164 -9.28 7.80 -15.77
N SER A 165 -9.03 8.84 -16.56
CA SER A 165 -7.84 8.92 -17.40
C SER A 165 -6.75 9.74 -16.72
N TYR A 166 -5.53 9.24 -16.74
CA TYR A 166 -4.35 9.97 -16.29
C TYR A 166 -3.55 10.43 -17.49
N ILE A 167 -3.57 11.71 -17.75
CA ILE A 167 -2.95 12.35 -18.93
C ILE A 167 -2.31 13.66 -18.49
N ASN A 168 -1.07 13.90 -18.90
CA ASN A 168 -0.36 15.14 -18.58
C ASN A 168 -0.34 15.46 -17.08
N LYS A 169 -0.12 14.47 -16.26
CA LYS A 169 -0.08 14.55 -14.77
C LYS A 169 -1.41 15.00 -14.14
N GLN A 170 -2.50 14.82 -14.85
CA GLN A 170 -3.84 15.12 -14.37
C GLN A 170 -4.72 13.88 -14.42
N LEU A 171 -5.42 13.61 -13.33
CA LEU A 171 -6.43 12.58 -13.23
C LEU A 171 -7.79 13.17 -13.56
N ASN A 172 -8.40 12.70 -14.64
CA ASN A 172 -9.69 13.20 -15.13
C ASN A 172 -10.77 12.14 -14.95
N CYS A 173 -11.88 12.50 -14.33
CA CYS A 173 -13.05 11.63 -14.24
C CYS A 173 -13.75 11.57 -15.60
N GLU A 174 -13.73 10.40 -16.24
CA GLU A 174 -14.38 10.19 -17.56
C GLU A 174 -15.78 9.60 -17.40
N HIS A 175 -15.93 8.68 -16.46
CA HIS A 175 -17.18 8.05 -16.12
C HIS A 175 -17.29 7.89 -14.61
N TYR A 176 -18.45 8.22 -14.06
CA TYR A 176 -18.73 8.06 -12.65
C TYR A 176 -20.14 7.48 -12.47
N TRP A 177 -20.24 6.37 -11.80
CA TRP A 177 -21.49 5.70 -11.45
C TRP A 177 -21.71 5.82 -9.95
N PHE A 178 -22.93 6.14 -9.56
CA PHE A 178 -23.30 6.25 -8.15
C PHE A 178 -24.75 5.88 -7.91
N SER A 179 -25.07 5.56 -6.69
CA SER A 179 -26.45 5.29 -6.28
C SER A 179 -26.94 6.29 -5.25
N THR A 180 -28.26 6.42 -5.16
CA THR A 180 -28.98 7.04 -4.04
C THR A 180 -30.16 6.17 -3.70
N LEU A 181 -30.77 6.35 -2.53
CA LEU A 181 -32.02 5.67 -2.21
C LEU A 181 -33.22 6.50 -2.68
N ASN A 182 -34.25 5.82 -3.20
CA ASN A 182 -35.55 6.42 -3.45
C ASN A 182 -36.37 6.48 -2.13
N GLU A 183 -37.60 7.02 -2.17
CA GLU A 183 -38.50 7.09 -1.03
C GLU A 183 -38.90 5.70 -0.45
N ALA A 184 -38.83 4.65 -1.25
CA ALA A 184 -39.08 3.27 -0.83
C ALA A 184 -37.85 2.60 -0.20
N GLY A 185 -36.69 3.22 -0.25
CA GLY A 185 -35.42 2.66 0.25
C GLY A 185 -34.66 1.82 -0.78
N ASP A 186 -35.07 1.82 -2.06
CA ASP A 186 -34.39 1.09 -3.12
C ASP A 186 -33.27 1.92 -3.73
N HIS A 187 -32.19 1.28 -4.15
CA HIS A 187 -31.12 1.94 -4.88
C HIS A 187 -31.57 2.40 -6.27
N VAL A 188 -31.26 3.63 -6.57
CA VAL A 188 -31.40 4.23 -7.91
C VAL A 188 -30.04 4.64 -8.40
N TYR A 189 -29.64 4.14 -9.56
CA TYR A 189 -28.29 4.31 -10.12
C TYR A 189 -28.26 5.45 -11.13
N TYR A 190 -27.12 6.15 -11.14
CA TYR A 190 -26.88 7.29 -12.02
C TYR A 190 -25.49 7.18 -12.64
N HIS A 191 -25.34 7.81 -13.81
CA HIS A 191 -24.06 8.01 -14.48
C HIS A 191 -23.78 9.51 -14.65
N SER A 192 -22.56 9.91 -14.36
CA SER A 192 -22.07 11.28 -14.51
C SER A 192 -20.69 11.28 -15.17
N ARG A 193 -20.20 12.44 -15.58
CA ARG A 193 -18.82 12.68 -16.03
C ARG A 193 -18.00 13.46 -14.99
N VAL A 194 -18.53 13.61 -13.80
CA VAL A 194 -17.87 14.23 -12.66
C VAL A 194 -18.24 13.48 -11.40
N GLU A 195 -17.35 13.44 -10.45
CA GLU A 195 -17.67 12.89 -9.12
C GLU A 195 -18.78 13.69 -8.46
N THR A 196 -19.85 13.03 -8.06
CA THR A 196 -21.00 13.67 -7.45
C THR A 196 -21.91 12.65 -6.77
N ALA A 197 -22.54 13.07 -5.67
CA ALA A 197 -23.66 12.38 -5.05
C ALA A 197 -25.01 13.02 -5.42
N ASP A 198 -25.03 14.06 -6.25
CA ASP A 198 -26.22 14.80 -6.64
C ASP A 198 -26.88 14.18 -7.88
N PRO A 199 -28.07 13.54 -7.75
CA PRO A 199 -28.78 12.92 -8.86
C PRO A 199 -29.09 13.86 -10.01
N ARG A 200 -29.15 15.18 -9.75
CA ARG A 200 -29.41 16.20 -10.77
C ARG A 200 -28.24 16.41 -11.72
N LYS A 201 -27.05 15.98 -11.32
CA LYS A 201 -25.82 16.03 -12.13
C LYS A 201 -25.54 14.74 -12.88
N GLY A 202 -26.41 13.75 -12.74
CA GLY A 202 -26.28 12.44 -13.38
C GLY A 202 -27.49 12.08 -14.25
N SER A 203 -27.28 11.18 -15.17
CA SER A 203 -28.33 10.53 -15.92
C SER A 203 -28.76 9.26 -15.22
N LYS A 204 -30.05 9.12 -14.92
CA LYS A 204 -30.59 7.93 -14.29
C LYS A 204 -30.39 6.71 -15.21
N LEU A 205 -29.92 5.63 -14.62
CA LEU A 205 -29.70 4.35 -15.28
C LEU A 205 -30.83 3.37 -14.98
N ASN A 206 -31.05 2.45 -15.90
CA ASN A 206 -31.95 1.31 -15.66
C ASN A 206 -31.12 0.11 -15.18
N PHE A 207 -30.46 0.28 -14.03
CA PHE A 207 -29.64 -0.74 -13.37
C PHE A 207 -30.40 -1.24 -12.14
N ASP A 208 -30.26 -2.52 -11.87
CA ASP A 208 -30.45 -3.11 -10.57
C ASP A 208 -29.08 -3.35 -9.91
N ILE A 209 -29.09 -3.87 -8.68
CA ILE A 209 -27.86 -4.12 -7.92
C ILE A 209 -26.96 -5.16 -8.61
N ASP A 210 -27.57 -6.18 -9.23
CA ASP A 210 -26.81 -7.24 -9.90
C ASP A 210 -26.10 -6.71 -11.16
N THR A 211 -26.77 -5.86 -11.92
CA THR A 211 -26.18 -5.17 -13.08
C THR A 211 -25.05 -4.26 -12.65
N TYR A 212 -25.23 -3.50 -11.57
CA TYR A 212 -24.18 -2.63 -11.04
C TYR A 212 -22.97 -3.44 -10.59
N ASN A 213 -23.16 -4.49 -9.78
CA ASN A 213 -22.09 -5.36 -9.28
C ASN A 213 -21.35 -6.06 -10.43
N SER A 214 -22.08 -6.59 -11.42
CA SER A 214 -21.45 -7.21 -12.59
C SER A 214 -20.60 -6.23 -13.40
N ASN A 215 -21.03 -4.97 -13.52
CA ASN A 215 -20.26 -3.94 -14.18
C ASN A 215 -18.99 -3.59 -13.36
N ASP A 216 -19.11 -3.51 -12.04
CA ASP A 216 -18.00 -3.26 -11.13
C ASP A 216 -16.96 -4.39 -11.20
N GLU A 217 -17.39 -5.65 -11.09
CA GLU A 217 -16.54 -6.84 -11.21
C GLU A 217 -15.82 -6.91 -12.56
N ASN A 218 -16.51 -6.60 -13.66
CA ASN A 218 -15.90 -6.56 -15.00
C ASN A 218 -14.81 -5.50 -15.10
N ASN A 219 -15.02 -4.32 -14.52
CA ASN A 219 -14.03 -3.26 -14.51
C ASN A 219 -12.83 -3.61 -13.63
N ILE A 220 -13.09 -4.12 -12.44
CA ILE A 220 -12.02 -4.65 -11.58
C ILE A 220 -11.29 -5.79 -12.29
N GLY A 221 -11.97 -6.62 -13.07
CA GLY A 221 -11.41 -7.71 -13.87
C GLY A 221 -10.34 -7.29 -14.87
N GLN A 222 -10.34 -6.02 -15.27
CA GLN A 222 -9.34 -5.44 -16.17
C GLN A 222 -8.10 -4.90 -15.45
N ALA A 223 -8.07 -4.94 -14.12
CA ALA A 223 -6.95 -4.41 -13.34
C ALA A 223 -5.65 -5.17 -13.66
N VAL A 224 -4.58 -4.42 -13.74
CA VAL A 224 -3.22 -4.90 -14.03
C VAL A 224 -2.51 -5.27 -12.73
N TRP A 225 -1.72 -6.32 -12.78
CA TRP A 225 -0.78 -6.65 -11.72
C TRP A 225 0.44 -5.73 -11.82
N ILE A 226 0.79 -5.08 -10.71
CA ILE A 226 2.00 -4.29 -10.55
C ILE A 226 2.92 -5.03 -9.56
N ASP A 227 4.16 -5.32 -9.96
CA ASP A 227 5.12 -5.92 -9.04
C ASP A 227 5.52 -4.90 -7.98
N LEU A 228 5.16 -5.18 -6.74
CA LEU A 228 5.45 -4.33 -5.60
C LEU A 228 6.66 -4.84 -4.82
N THR A 229 7.52 -3.91 -4.41
CA THR A 229 8.57 -4.16 -3.43
C THR A 229 7.97 -3.99 -2.04
N PRO A 230 7.87 -5.05 -1.21
CA PRO A 230 7.30 -4.92 0.13
C PRO A 230 8.09 -3.93 0.99
N PHE A 231 7.39 -3.17 1.84
CA PHE A 231 8.05 -2.25 2.78
C PHE A 231 8.92 -2.97 3.82
N THR A 232 8.64 -4.24 4.10
CA THR A 232 9.56 -5.10 4.89
C THR A 232 10.93 -5.22 4.27
N TYR A 233 11.06 -4.96 2.96
CA TYR A 233 12.36 -4.90 2.29
C TYR A 233 13.26 -3.78 2.83
N LEU A 234 12.67 -2.66 3.27
CA LEU A 234 13.39 -1.58 3.94
C LEU A 234 13.80 -1.93 5.38
N ARG A 235 13.27 -3.03 5.91
CA ARG A 235 13.60 -3.59 7.23
C ARG A 235 13.96 -5.06 7.11
N PRO A 236 15.08 -5.37 6.47
CA PRO A 236 15.42 -6.74 6.07
C PRO A 236 15.81 -7.65 7.25
N ILE A 237 15.67 -7.19 8.49
CA ILE A 237 16.06 -7.98 9.67
C ILE A 237 14.85 -8.74 10.21
N THR A 238 14.97 -10.06 10.22
CA THR A 238 14.09 -10.93 11.00
C THR A 238 14.77 -11.25 12.32
N VAL A 239 14.06 -11.05 13.42
CA VAL A 239 14.53 -11.43 14.76
C VAL A 239 13.76 -12.64 15.22
N LYS A 240 14.48 -13.65 15.64
CA LYS A 240 13.90 -14.87 16.20
C LYS A 240 14.51 -15.15 17.57
N GLN A 241 13.67 -15.35 18.56
CA GLN A 241 14.09 -15.88 19.84
C GLN A 241 14.14 -17.41 19.77
N GLU A 242 15.28 -17.95 20.07
CA GLU A 242 15.47 -19.36 20.30
C GLU A 242 15.55 -19.62 21.82
N GLU A 243 15.79 -20.84 22.24
CA GLU A 243 15.76 -21.21 23.65
C GLU A 243 16.46 -20.23 24.62
N GLY A 244 15.73 -19.80 25.64
CA GLY A 244 16.19 -18.83 26.64
C GLY A 244 16.39 -17.42 26.06
N SER A 245 17.53 -16.83 26.32
CA SER A 245 17.91 -15.48 25.84
C SER A 245 18.73 -15.48 24.54
N LYS A 246 18.73 -16.57 23.81
CA LYS A 246 19.43 -16.65 22.53
C LYS A 246 18.57 -16.04 21.44
N VAL A 247 19.10 -15.02 20.78
CA VAL A 247 18.42 -14.23 19.75
C VAL A 247 19.15 -14.39 18.44
N SER A 248 18.38 -14.67 17.36
CA SER A 248 18.89 -14.85 16.01
C SER A 248 18.45 -13.69 15.13
N PHE A 249 19.40 -13.06 14.47
CA PHE A 249 19.17 -12.01 13.47
C PHE A 249 19.47 -12.56 12.08
N SER A 250 18.52 -12.44 11.18
CA SER A 250 18.71 -12.82 9.77
C SER A 250 18.14 -11.75 8.85
N SER A 251 18.65 -11.70 7.63
CA SER A 251 18.17 -10.78 6.61
C SER A 251 18.06 -11.50 5.28
N SER A 252 16.98 -11.26 4.54
CA SER A 252 16.82 -11.72 3.15
C SER A 252 17.70 -10.95 2.18
N GLN A 253 18.25 -9.79 2.61
CA GLN A 253 19.08 -8.90 1.84
C GLN A 253 20.45 -8.73 2.50
N PRO A 254 21.50 -8.40 1.71
CA PRO A 254 22.78 -8.03 2.29
C PRO A 254 22.69 -6.68 3.01
N LEU A 255 23.13 -6.63 4.27
CA LEU A 255 23.19 -5.41 5.06
C LEU A 255 24.65 -4.95 5.19
N LYS A 256 24.88 -3.68 4.96
CA LYS A 256 26.16 -3.04 5.29
C LYS A 256 26.14 -2.56 6.74
N ASP A 257 27.29 -2.59 7.38
CA ASP A 257 27.49 -2.04 8.76
C ASP A 257 26.44 -2.52 9.78
N PHE A 258 25.99 -3.77 9.68
CA PHE A 258 25.10 -4.33 10.70
C PHE A 258 25.78 -4.34 12.06
N ARG A 259 25.12 -3.75 13.05
CA ARG A 259 25.59 -3.67 14.43
C ARG A 259 24.51 -4.08 15.39
N VAL A 260 24.91 -4.75 16.45
CA VAL A 260 24.09 -4.96 17.64
C VAL A 260 24.73 -4.16 18.77
N ILE A 261 23.92 -3.35 19.45
CA ILE A 261 24.33 -2.34 20.40
C ILE A 261 23.60 -2.61 21.73
N LYS A 262 24.32 -2.65 22.84
CA LYS A 262 23.71 -2.56 24.16
C LYS A 262 23.48 -1.10 24.48
N LEU A 263 22.26 -0.73 24.86
CA LEU A 263 21.90 0.62 25.22
C LEU A 263 22.48 0.97 26.60
N SER A 264 22.87 2.22 26.78
CA SER A 264 23.27 2.78 28.08
C SER A 264 22.09 3.39 28.84
N GLY A 265 20.97 3.64 28.17
CA GLY A 265 19.76 4.18 28.74
C GLY A 265 18.71 4.49 27.69
N ILE A 266 17.48 4.75 28.15
CA ILE A 266 16.36 5.17 27.35
C ILE A 266 15.72 6.36 28.04
N ASP A 267 15.49 7.42 27.29
CA ASP A 267 14.78 8.61 27.73
C ASP A 267 13.43 8.72 26.95
N PHE A 268 12.46 9.32 27.60
CA PHE A 268 11.17 9.64 26.96
C PHE A 268 11.03 11.16 26.90
N VAL A 269 11.07 11.71 25.71
CA VAL A 269 10.94 13.15 25.48
C VAL A 269 9.79 13.38 24.49
N ASP A 270 8.80 14.14 24.90
CA ASP A 270 7.61 14.49 24.09
C ASP A 270 6.92 13.26 23.46
N GLY A 271 6.82 12.15 24.22
CA GLY A 271 6.21 10.90 23.76
C GLY A 271 7.08 10.09 22.79
N ARG A 272 8.31 10.51 22.55
CA ARG A 272 9.29 9.79 21.71
C ARG A 272 10.31 9.07 22.58
N ILE A 273 10.72 7.91 22.12
CA ILE A 273 11.80 7.16 22.73
C ILE A 273 13.12 7.70 22.17
N ILE A 274 14.02 8.13 23.06
CA ILE A 274 15.40 8.47 22.74
C ILE A 274 16.28 7.40 23.38
N ALA A 275 16.93 6.59 22.56
CA ALA A 275 17.82 5.55 23.04
C ALA A 275 19.28 6.03 23.02
N ASN A 276 19.92 5.94 24.16
CA ASN A 276 21.34 6.27 24.32
C ASN A 276 22.17 5.04 23.97
N GLU A 277 22.88 5.11 22.84
CA GLU A 277 23.76 4.01 22.42
C GLU A 277 24.93 3.85 23.39
N GLY A 278 25.12 2.61 23.82
CA GLY A 278 26.25 2.25 24.68
C GLY A 278 27.28 1.40 23.92
N LYS A 279 27.54 0.19 24.41
CA LYS A 279 28.57 -0.69 23.86
C LYS A 279 28.09 -1.39 22.57
N VAL A 280 28.86 -1.30 21.48
CA VAL A 280 28.69 -2.16 20.31
C VAL A 280 29.14 -3.57 20.65
N LEU A 281 28.21 -4.52 20.61
CA LEU A 281 28.45 -5.93 20.90
C LEU A 281 28.87 -6.72 19.68
N LEU A 282 28.36 -6.34 18.52
CA LEU A 282 28.69 -6.92 17.21
C LEU A 282 28.74 -5.83 16.16
N SER A 283 29.68 -5.93 15.24
CA SER A 283 29.74 -5.09 14.04
C SER A 283 30.28 -5.95 12.90
N THR A 284 29.44 -6.24 11.92
CA THR A 284 29.79 -7.07 10.77
C THR A 284 28.83 -6.80 9.60
N PRO A 285 29.27 -6.91 8.34
CA PRO A 285 28.29 -7.01 7.27
C PRO A 285 27.48 -8.32 7.41
N LEU A 286 26.18 -8.26 7.16
CA LEU A 286 25.31 -9.42 7.17
C LEU A 286 24.95 -9.79 5.73
N LYS A 287 25.30 -10.98 5.29
CA LYS A 287 24.96 -11.46 3.95
C LYS A 287 23.48 -11.90 3.89
N ALA A 288 22.89 -11.83 2.70
CA ALA A 288 21.56 -12.38 2.47
C ALA A 288 21.49 -13.84 2.90
N GLY A 289 20.46 -14.20 3.69
CA GLY A 289 20.26 -15.54 4.25
C GLY A 289 21.21 -15.92 5.40
N GLN A 290 22.17 -15.07 5.72
CA GLN A 290 23.06 -15.30 6.88
C GLN A 290 22.31 -15.05 8.19
N THR A 291 22.56 -15.90 9.18
CA THR A 291 22.03 -15.76 10.54
C THR A 291 23.17 -15.46 11.50
N VAL A 292 22.97 -14.49 12.37
CA VAL A 292 23.85 -14.17 13.50
C VAL A 292 23.10 -14.47 14.78
N ASN A 293 23.72 -15.28 15.65
CA ASN A 293 23.16 -15.68 16.94
C ASN A 293 23.86 -14.93 18.06
N MET A 294 23.10 -14.40 18.99
CA MET A 294 23.60 -13.68 20.16
C MET A 294 22.89 -14.11 21.44
N GLN A 295 23.64 -14.16 22.53
CA GLN A 295 23.08 -14.30 23.87
C GLN A 295 22.66 -12.92 24.35
N MET A 296 21.40 -12.71 24.66
CA MET A 296 20.85 -11.47 25.17
C MET A 296 20.12 -11.70 26.50
N GLN A 297 20.21 -10.74 27.39
CA GLN A 297 19.46 -10.74 28.65
C GLN A 297 18.48 -9.58 28.61
N PHE A 298 17.22 -9.86 28.80
CA PHE A 298 16.17 -8.85 28.89
C PHE A 298 15.72 -8.75 30.35
N MET A 299 15.72 -7.54 30.90
CA MET A 299 15.27 -7.25 32.26
C MET A 299 14.01 -6.38 32.18
N GLY A 300 12.85 -7.04 32.10
CA GLY A 300 11.55 -6.36 31.98
C GLY A 300 11.23 -5.92 30.55
N ASP A 301 10.29 -4.98 30.43
CA ASP A 301 9.69 -4.56 29.16
C ASP A 301 10.45 -3.41 28.46
N LEU A 302 11.49 -2.87 29.08
CA LEU A 302 12.28 -1.80 28.50
C LEU A 302 13.34 -2.37 27.55
N PRO A 303 13.49 -1.79 26.34
CA PRO A 303 14.53 -2.21 25.41
C PRO A 303 15.93 -1.96 25.98
N GLU A 304 16.75 -3.00 26.01
CA GLU A 304 18.16 -2.90 26.42
C GLU A 304 19.14 -2.96 25.26
N TYR A 305 18.62 -3.32 24.08
CA TYR A 305 19.43 -3.51 22.89
C TYR A 305 18.84 -2.76 21.71
N ALA A 306 19.73 -2.39 20.81
CA ALA A 306 19.38 -1.86 19.50
C ALA A 306 20.18 -2.57 18.41
N VAL A 307 19.67 -2.54 17.21
CA VAL A 307 20.39 -2.88 15.99
C VAL A 307 20.48 -1.66 15.09
N SER A 308 21.54 -1.57 14.32
CA SER A 308 21.66 -0.56 13.28
C SER A 308 22.35 -1.13 12.04
N TYR A 309 21.98 -0.65 10.87
CA TYR A 309 22.55 -1.06 9.60
C TYR A 309 22.38 0.04 8.57
N THR A 310 23.07 -0.07 7.45
CA THR A 310 22.85 0.79 6.29
C THR A 310 21.95 0.01 5.31
N ASP A 311 20.85 0.61 4.94
CA ASP A 311 19.88 0.00 4.03
C ASP A 311 20.31 0.09 2.55
N ALA A 312 19.43 -0.37 1.66
CA ALA A 312 19.67 -0.33 0.21
C ALA A 312 19.70 1.10 -0.35
N LEU A 313 19.08 2.07 0.33
CA LEU A 313 19.09 3.49 -0.03
C LEU A 313 20.37 4.21 0.45
N GLY A 314 21.19 3.55 1.26
CA GLY A 314 22.36 4.12 1.90
C GLY A 314 22.08 4.84 3.21
N GLU A 315 20.84 4.74 3.71
CA GLU A 315 20.40 5.37 4.94
C GLU A 315 20.73 4.51 6.16
N ARG A 316 21.04 5.18 7.27
CA ARG A 316 21.32 4.51 8.54
C ARG A 316 20.01 4.21 9.27
N VAL A 317 19.63 2.96 9.31
CA VAL A 317 18.47 2.48 10.06
C VAL A 317 18.88 2.10 11.48
N LYS A 318 18.09 2.52 12.47
CA LYS A 318 18.26 2.18 13.88
C LYS A 318 16.96 1.64 14.44
N MET A 319 17.05 0.51 15.15
CA MET A 319 15.86 -0.16 15.70
C MET A 319 16.16 -0.68 17.10
N LEU A 320 15.22 -0.47 18.01
CA LEU A 320 15.20 -1.12 19.33
C LEU A 320 14.86 -2.60 19.16
N VAL A 321 15.51 -3.44 19.95
CA VAL A 321 15.12 -4.84 20.11
C VAL A 321 14.22 -4.90 21.34
N THR A 322 12.94 -5.21 21.13
CA THR A 322 11.93 -5.27 22.18
C THR A 322 11.51 -6.70 22.44
N ILE A 323 11.14 -7.00 23.65
CA ILE A 323 10.55 -8.28 24.03
C ILE A 323 9.12 -8.05 24.53
N SER A 324 8.20 -8.89 24.12
CA SER A 324 6.83 -8.85 24.61
C SER A 324 6.74 -9.52 25.99
N GLY A 325 6.25 -8.81 26.99
CA GLY A 325 5.99 -9.37 28.32
C GLY A 325 4.84 -10.38 28.35
N MET A 326 4.03 -10.47 27.27
CA MET A 326 2.90 -11.38 27.20
C MET A 326 3.28 -12.78 26.71
N ASP A 327 4.10 -12.87 25.67
CA ASP A 327 4.42 -14.15 25.00
C ASP A 327 5.92 -14.35 24.76
N GLY A 328 6.75 -13.40 25.19
CA GLY A 328 8.19 -13.45 25.00
C GLY A 328 8.66 -13.26 23.56
N SER A 329 7.77 -12.88 22.66
CA SER A 329 8.15 -12.59 21.26
C SER A 329 9.10 -11.41 21.19
N ILE A 330 10.04 -11.43 20.22
CA ILE A 330 10.99 -10.36 19.99
C ILE A 330 10.58 -9.57 18.77
N GLY A 331 10.44 -8.25 18.95
CA GLY A 331 10.13 -7.30 17.91
C GLY A 331 11.29 -6.32 17.64
N LEU A 332 11.13 -5.58 16.56
CA LEU A 332 11.98 -4.44 16.22
C LEU A 332 11.11 -3.20 16.09
N SER A 333 11.52 -2.10 16.72
CA SER A 333 10.87 -0.80 16.60
C SER A 333 11.89 0.28 16.31
N GLN A 334 11.61 1.17 15.36
CA GLN A 334 12.52 2.27 14.99
C GLN A 334 12.56 3.35 16.08
N TYR A 335 13.69 4.05 16.25
CA TYR A 335 13.85 5.16 17.19
C TYR A 335 14.73 6.28 16.59
#